data_0fad6d39ae6001ea9cd1f59ca022fd78
#
_entry.id   0fad6d39ae6001ea9cd1f59ca022fd78
#
_cell.length_a   1.000
_cell.length_b   1.000
_cell.length_c   1.000
_cell.angle_alpha   90.00
_cell.angle_beta   90.00
_cell.angle_gamma   90.00
#
_symmetry.space_group_name_H-M   'P 1'
#
loop_
_entity.id
_entity.type
_entity.pdbx_description
1 polymer ?
#
loop_
_entity_poly.entity_id
_entity_poly.type
_entity_poly.pdbx_seq_one_letter_code
_entity_poly.pdbx_strand_id
1 'polypeptide(L)'
;FDRFAHCLETGLYRAGQMITPSPFLTAFNFNDFAIQRYAPGSQGISVHRDGKRYQHIVVIATLAGNSRLFAANSRDGLQRRMINDRPGRIVLLSAPLFAGRKSEIARPLHGVDRVHGGRLSLGLRIKTP
;
A
#
# COMPACT_ATOMS: atom_id res chain seq x y z
N PHE A 1 11.10 -7.60 13.13
CA PHE A 1 10.48 -7.34 11.82
C PHE A 1 9.66 -8.54 11.33
N ASP A 2 10.23 -9.73 11.27
CA ASP A 2 9.57 -10.95 10.76
C ASP A 2 8.27 -11.27 11.52
N ARG A 3 8.28 -11.07 12.83
CA ARG A 3 7.09 -11.25 13.67
C ARG A 3 5.94 -10.31 13.27
N PHE A 4 6.25 -9.06 12.93
CA PHE A 4 5.25 -8.09 12.48
C PHE A 4 4.67 -8.50 11.11
N ALA A 5 5.53 -8.86 10.17
CA ALA A 5 5.09 -9.33 8.85
C ALA A 5 4.19 -10.57 8.98
N HIS A 6 4.60 -11.56 9.76
CA HIS A 6 3.83 -12.78 9.98
C HIS A 6 2.47 -12.53 10.66
N CYS A 7 2.41 -11.63 11.63
CA CYS A 7 1.13 -11.23 12.24
C CYS A 7 0.18 -10.61 11.23
N LEU A 8 0.70 -9.75 10.33
CA LEU A 8 -0.09 -9.15 9.26
C LEU A 8 -0.58 -10.19 8.26
N GLU A 9 0.28 -11.07 7.79
CA GLU A 9 -0.06 -12.15 6.86
C GLU A 9 -1.21 -12.99 7.40
N THR A 10 -1.06 -13.50 8.63
CA THR A 10 -2.05 -14.34 9.28
C THR A 10 -3.35 -13.58 9.53
N GLY A 11 -3.27 -12.35 10.06
CA GLY A 11 -4.44 -11.54 10.38
C GLY A 11 -5.23 -11.14 9.14
N LEU A 12 -4.54 -10.70 8.09
CA LEU A 12 -5.18 -10.31 6.83
C LEU A 12 -5.81 -11.50 6.12
N TYR A 13 -5.12 -12.64 6.07
CA TYR A 13 -5.68 -13.85 5.47
C TYR A 13 -6.94 -14.31 6.20
N ARG A 14 -6.90 -14.40 7.53
CA ARG A 14 -8.06 -14.77 8.36
C ARG A 14 -9.23 -13.80 8.16
N ALA A 15 -8.97 -12.49 8.19
CA ALA A 15 -10.00 -11.47 7.95
C ALA A 15 -10.60 -11.62 6.55
N GLY A 16 -9.78 -11.91 5.55
CA GLY A 16 -10.23 -12.17 4.18
C GLY A 16 -11.17 -13.38 4.07
N GLN A 17 -10.91 -14.45 4.85
CA GLN A 17 -11.76 -15.62 4.86
C GLN A 17 -13.15 -15.37 5.48
N MET A 18 -13.33 -14.29 6.24
CA MET A 18 -14.61 -13.86 6.78
C MET A 18 -15.48 -13.10 5.76
N ILE A 19 -14.94 -12.77 4.60
CA ILE A 19 -15.62 -12.05 3.52
C ILE A 19 -16.00 -13.05 2.42
N THR A 20 -17.22 -12.94 1.90
CA THR A 20 -17.67 -13.80 0.80
C THR A 20 -17.97 -12.97 -0.45
N PRO A 21 -17.29 -13.24 -1.59
CA PRO A 21 -16.16 -14.16 -1.74
C PRO A 21 -14.88 -13.62 -1.08
N SER A 22 -14.01 -14.52 -0.61
CA SER A 22 -12.73 -14.12 -0.03
C SER A 22 -11.86 -13.38 -1.05
N PRO A 23 -11.23 -12.25 -0.67
CA PRO A 23 -10.29 -11.55 -1.56
C PRO A 23 -8.95 -12.29 -1.73
N PHE A 24 -8.66 -13.27 -0.85
CA PHE A 24 -7.45 -14.10 -0.91
C PHE A 24 -7.84 -15.55 -1.15
N LEU A 25 -7.45 -16.09 -2.31
CA LEU A 25 -7.71 -17.49 -2.65
C LEU A 25 -6.80 -18.46 -1.88
N THR A 26 -5.59 -18.01 -1.58
CA THR A 26 -4.57 -18.78 -0.85
C THR A 26 -3.89 -17.92 0.19
N ALA A 27 -3.29 -18.54 1.20
CA ALA A 27 -2.38 -17.87 2.11
C ALA A 27 -1.20 -17.27 1.33
N PHE A 28 -0.63 -16.20 1.83
CA PHE A 28 0.48 -15.47 1.20
C PHE A 28 1.52 -15.07 2.22
N ASN A 29 2.74 -14.82 1.74
CA ASN A 29 3.84 -14.30 2.55
C ASN A 29 4.43 -13.07 1.86
N PHE A 30 4.73 -12.05 2.64
CA PHE A 30 5.48 -10.90 2.15
C PHE A 30 6.93 -11.31 1.89
N ASN A 31 7.44 -10.96 0.72
CA ASN A 31 8.79 -11.31 0.28
C ASN A 31 9.58 -10.13 -0.31
N ASP A 32 9.00 -8.93 -0.27
CA ASP A 32 9.63 -7.70 -0.71
C ASP A 32 9.31 -6.58 0.30
N PHE A 33 10.36 -5.95 0.82
CA PHE A 33 10.26 -4.96 1.89
C PHE A 33 11.02 -3.71 1.48
N ALA A 34 10.47 -2.54 1.80
CA ALA A 34 11.13 -1.28 1.55
C ALA A 34 10.86 -0.28 2.67
N ILE A 35 11.91 0.39 3.11
CA ILE A 35 11.79 1.58 3.94
C ILE A 35 11.90 2.78 3.02
N GLN A 36 10.92 3.68 3.08
CA GLN A 36 10.89 4.92 2.32
C GLN A 36 10.97 6.10 3.27
N ARG A 37 11.92 6.98 3.02
CA ARG A 37 12.10 8.22 3.77
C ARG A 37 12.05 9.41 2.82
N TYR A 38 11.18 10.35 3.11
CA TYR A 38 11.16 11.66 2.49
C TYR A 38 11.59 12.71 3.52
N ALA A 39 12.53 13.56 3.15
CA ALA A 39 12.95 14.68 4.01
C ALA A 39 11.82 15.72 4.12
N PRO A 40 11.76 16.50 5.20
CA PRO A 40 10.88 17.66 5.29
C PRO A 40 11.06 18.59 4.08
N GLY A 41 9.97 19.05 3.49
CA GLY A 41 9.99 19.89 2.28
C GLY A 41 10.16 19.13 0.97
N SER A 42 10.31 17.81 0.98
CA SER A 42 10.32 16.99 -0.23
C SER A 42 9.02 17.14 -1.02
N GLN A 43 9.11 17.00 -2.34
CA GLN A 43 7.92 16.97 -3.21
C GLN A 43 7.11 15.66 -3.07
N GLY A 44 7.64 14.66 -2.37
CA GLY A 44 7.01 13.35 -2.22
C GLY A 44 7.17 12.48 -3.46
N ILE A 45 6.09 11.82 -3.87
CA ILE A 45 6.05 11.02 -5.08
C ILE A 45 4.78 11.33 -5.87
N SER A 46 4.95 11.57 -7.18
CA SER A 46 3.85 11.87 -8.09
C SER A 46 2.87 10.71 -8.23
N VAL A 47 1.71 10.99 -8.80
CA VAL A 47 0.67 9.98 -9.06
C VAL A 47 1.22 8.82 -9.90
N HIS A 48 1.14 7.62 -9.36
CA HIS A 48 1.64 6.41 -10.00
C HIS A 48 0.81 5.19 -9.59
N ARG A 49 1.06 4.09 -10.24
CA ARG A 49 0.64 2.75 -9.83
C ARG A 49 1.85 1.95 -9.38
N ASP A 50 1.70 1.13 -8.37
CA ASP A 50 2.74 0.19 -7.99
C ASP A 50 3.09 -0.78 -9.12
N GLY A 51 4.27 -1.37 -9.04
CA GLY A 51 4.79 -2.26 -10.08
C GLY A 51 3.88 -3.46 -10.36
N LYS A 52 3.79 -3.89 -11.62
CA LYS A 52 3.01 -5.05 -12.07
C LYS A 52 3.44 -6.37 -11.44
N ARG A 53 4.65 -6.42 -10.92
CA ARG A 53 5.24 -7.60 -10.26
C ARG A 53 4.69 -7.87 -8.87
N TYR A 54 3.98 -6.93 -8.26
CA TYR A 54 3.34 -7.12 -6.96
C TYR A 54 1.98 -7.77 -7.13
N GLN A 55 1.62 -8.61 -6.17
CA GLN A 55 0.39 -9.39 -6.19
C GLN A 55 -0.43 -9.21 -4.91
N HIS A 56 -1.72 -9.42 -5.02
CA HIS A 56 -2.71 -9.36 -3.95
C HIS A 56 -2.80 -7.99 -3.29
N ILE A 57 -1.85 -7.62 -2.47
CA ILE A 57 -1.84 -6.35 -1.73
C ILE A 57 -0.43 -5.76 -1.62
N VAL A 58 -0.39 -4.44 -1.51
CA VAL A 58 0.76 -3.67 -1.03
C VAL A 58 0.36 -3.04 0.30
N VAL A 59 1.15 -3.27 1.33
CA VAL A 59 0.96 -2.69 2.66
C VAL A 59 1.88 -1.50 2.82
N ILE A 60 1.35 -0.40 3.32
CA ILE A 60 2.12 0.80 3.69
C ILE A 60 1.86 1.08 5.17
N ALA A 61 2.86 0.90 6.01
CA ALA A 61 2.83 1.29 7.41
C ALA A 61 3.54 2.63 7.60
N THR A 62 2.82 3.66 7.99
CA THR A 62 3.42 4.98 8.26
C THR A 62 3.98 5.00 9.68
N LEU A 63 5.29 5.23 9.79
CA LEU A 63 6.03 5.18 11.05
C LEU A 63 6.20 6.56 11.68
N ALA A 64 6.48 7.59 10.86
CA ALA A 64 6.70 8.94 11.34
C ALA A 64 6.48 9.98 10.24
N GLY A 65 6.35 11.24 10.65
CA GLY A 65 6.31 12.39 9.77
C GLY A 65 4.94 13.03 9.65
N ASN A 66 4.89 14.05 8.79
CA ASN A 66 3.68 14.79 8.44
C ASN A 66 3.67 15.00 6.93
N SER A 67 2.83 14.26 6.25
CA SER A 67 2.66 14.26 4.80
C SER A 67 1.23 13.88 4.44
N ARG A 68 0.92 13.89 3.16
CA ARG A 68 -0.40 13.52 2.66
C ARG A 68 -0.30 12.39 1.64
N LEU A 69 -0.79 11.22 2.00
CA LEU A 69 -1.07 10.14 1.06
C LEU A 69 -2.45 10.37 0.44
N PHE A 70 -2.57 10.17 -0.85
CA PHE A 70 -3.84 10.33 -1.56
C PHE A 70 -3.99 9.28 -2.66
N ALA A 71 -5.22 8.91 -2.95
CA ALA A 71 -5.62 8.19 -4.15
C ALA A 71 -6.11 9.19 -5.22
N ALA A 72 -5.98 8.84 -6.49
CA ALA A 72 -6.44 9.65 -7.62
C ALA A 72 -7.19 8.78 -8.63
N ASN A 73 -8.15 9.38 -9.35
CA ASN A 73 -8.88 8.69 -10.39
C ASN A 73 -8.15 8.70 -11.74
N SER A 74 -7.25 9.67 -11.94
CA SER A 74 -6.51 9.87 -13.19
C SER A 74 -5.06 10.25 -12.92
N ARG A 75 -4.21 10.08 -13.93
CA ARG A 75 -2.76 10.35 -13.82
C ARG A 75 -2.41 11.83 -13.65
N ASP A 76 -3.28 12.74 -14.06
CA ASP A 76 -3.13 14.17 -13.82
C ASP A 76 -3.33 14.56 -12.35
N GLY A 77 -3.76 13.60 -11.53
CA GLY A 77 -3.98 13.79 -10.11
C GLY A 77 -5.22 14.59 -9.77
N LEU A 78 -6.15 14.77 -10.71
CA LEU A 78 -7.46 15.36 -10.44
C LEU A 78 -8.31 14.39 -9.60
N GLN A 79 -9.30 14.93 -8.90
CA GLN A 79 -10.21 14.17 -8.04
C GLN A 79 -9.48 13.30 -7.00
N ARG A 80 -8.57 13.92 -6.27
CA ARG A 80 -7.83 13.27 -5.20
C ARG A 80 -8.71 12.95 -4.01
N ARG A 81 -8.55 11.76 -3.47
CA ARG A 81 -9.12 11.36 -2.19
C ARG A 81 -8.02 11.16 -1.18
N MET A 82 -8.12 11.86 -0.06
CA MET A 82 -7.18 11.74 1.05
C MET A 82 -7.29 10.37 1.70
N ILE A 83 -6.15 9.78 1.99
CA ILE A 83 -6.04 8.54 2.78
C ILE A 83 -5.49 8.91 4.15
N ASN A 84 -6.15 8.47 5.20
CA ASN A 84 -5.67 8.68 6.56
C ASN A 84 -4.48 7.74 6.84
N ASP A 85 -3.28 8.26 6.65
CA ASP A 85 -2.01 7.55 6.79
C ASP A 85 -1.08 8.16 7.85
N ARG A 86 -1.64 8.87 8.83
CA ARG A 86 -0.85 9.39 9.95
C ARG A 86 -0.03 8.28 10.64
N PRO A 87 1.07 8.62 11.34
CA PRO A 87 1.89 7.64 12.03
C PRO A 87 1.08 6.66 12.88
N GLY A 88 1.41 5.37 12.78
CA GLY A 88 0.67 4.27 13.40
C GLY A 88 -0.44 3.66 12.52
N ARG A 89 -0.72 4.23 11.35
CA ARG A 89 -1.70 3.68 10.40
C ARG A 89 -1.06 2.72 9.41
N ILE A 90 -1.85 1.70 9.07
CA ILE A 90 -1.54 0.74 8.01
C ILE A 90 -2.57 0.95 6.90
N VAL A 91 -2.07 1.17 5.69
CA VAL A 91 -2.89 1.32 4.48
C VAL A 91 -2.67 0.10 3.60
N LEU A 92 -3.76 -0.44 3.07
CA LEU A 92 -3.73 -1.55 2.13
C LEU A 92 -4.11 -1.03 0.75
N LEU A 93 -3.24 -1.23 -0.22
CA LEU A 93 -3.52 -1.00 -1.63
C LEU A 93 -3.70 -2.34 -2.33
N SER A 94 -4.72 -2.45 -3.17
CA SER A 94 -4.91 -3.64 -3.98
C SER A 94 -3.80 -3.77 -5.04
N ALA A 95 -3.49 -5.01 -5.40
CA ALA A 95 -2.59 -5.37 -6.49
C ALA A 95 -3.26 -6.46 -7.34
N PRO A 96 -2.70 -6.83 -8.50
CA PRO A 96 -3.22 -7.94 -9.30
C PRO A 96 -3.49 -9.18 -8.45
N LEU A 97 -4.53 -9.91 -8.76
CA LEU A 97 -5.07 -11.10 -8.08
C LEU A 97 -5.86 -10.81 -6.79
N PHE A 98 -5.84 -9.61 -6.23
CA PHE A 98 -6.73 -9.28 -5.12
C PHE A 98 -8.19 -9.37 -5.58
N ALA A 99 -8.99 -10.20 -4.91
CA ALA A 99 -10.39 -10.48 -5.28
C ALA A 99 -10.55 -10.90 -6.76
N GLY A 100 -9.59 -11.63 -7.32
CA GLY A 100 -9.58 -12.08 -8.71
C GLY A 100 -9.36 -10.97 -9.75
N ARG A 101 -9.10 -9.74 -9.33
CA ARG A 101 -8.89 -8.61 -10.25
C ARG A 101 -7.58 -8.75 -11.01
N LYS A 102 -7.61 -8.34 -12.29
CA LYS A 102 -6.45 -8.38 -13.18
C LYS A 102 -6.09 -6.98 -13.66
N SER A 103 -4.83 -6.80 -14.08
CA SER A 103 -4.31 -5.61 -14.77
C SER A 103 -4.39 -4.28 -14.01
N GLU A 104 -4.59 -3.19 -14.73
CA GLU A 104 -4.59 -1.80 -14.25
C GLU A 104 -5.66 -1.53 -13.19
N ILE A 105 -6.83 -2.16 -13.27
CA ILE A 105 -7.96 -1.97 -12.34
C ILE A 105 -7.58 -2.38 -10.91
N ALA A 106 -6.71 -3.39 -10.79
CA ALA A 106 -6.27 -3.88 -9.49
C ALA A 106 -5.24 -2.97 -8.80
N ARG A 107 -4.65 -2.02 -9.54
CA ARG A 107 -3.56 -1.16 -9.05
C ARG A 107 -4.03 0.30 -8.94
N PRO A 108 -4.43 0.78 -7.75
CA PRO A 108 -4.93 2.14 -7.60
C PRO A 108 -3.84 3.18 -7.87
N LEU A 109 -4.22 4.27 -8.52
CA LEU A 109 -3.39 5.46 -8.63
C LEU A 109 -3.30 6.15 -7.29
N HIS A 110 -2.09 6.45 -6.84
CA HIS A 110 -1.82 7.11 -5.57
C HIS A 110 -0.53 7.92 -5.62
N GLY A 111 -0.35 8.78 -4.65
CA GLY A 111 0.85 9.59 -4.51
C GLY A 111 0.99 10.15 -3.10
N VAL A 112 2.11 10.80 -2.84
CA VAL A 112 2.39 11.49 -1.58
C VAL A 112 2.81 12.92 -1.90
N ASP A 113 2.20 13.88 -1.24
CA ASP A 113 2.58 15.30 -1.32
C ASP A 113 2.55 15.97 0.06
N ARG A 114 2.75 17.27 0.12
CA ARG A 114 2.76 18.07 1.36
C ARG A 114 3.61 17.45 2.46
N VAL A 115 4.83 17.07 2.12
CA VAL A 115 5.79 16.46 3.05
C VAL A 115 6.42 17.55 3.93
N HIS A 116 5.62 18.17 4.79
CA HIS A 116 6.07 19.28 5.63
C HIS A 116 6.96 18.81 6.78
N GLY A 117 6.55 17.74 7.45
CA GLY A 117 7.29 17.14 8.58
C GLY A 117 8.08 15.89 8.18
N GLY A 118 8.39 15.71 6.91
CA GLY A 118 9.00 14.48 6.42
C GLY A 118 8.01 13.31 6.37
N ARG A 119 8.52 12.14 5.99
CA ARG A 119 7.76 10.88 6.00
C ARG A 119 8.71 9.71 6.17
N LEU A 120 8.37 8.81 7.05
CA LEU A 120 9.00 7.50 7.16
C LEU A 120 7.91 6.44 7.06
N SER A 121 8.03 5.52 6.11
CA SER A 121 7.08 4.42 5.93
C SER A 121 7.78 3.12 5.60
N LEU A 122 7.13 2.02 5.99
CA LEU A 122 7.53 0.66 5.67
C LEU A 122 6.53 0.09 4.66
N GLY A 123 7.02 -0.36 3.53
CA GLY A 123 6.26 -1.10 2.53
C GLY A 123 6.48 -2.61 2.66
N LEU A 124 5.41 -3.40 2.65
CA LEU A 124 5.46 -4.86 2.58
C LEU A 124 4.67 -5.30 1.35
N ARG A 125 5.26 -6.18 0.56
CA ARG A 125 4.73 -6.57 -0.75
C ARG A 125 4.92 -8.05 -1.01
N ILE A 126 4.08 -8.58 -1.86
CA ILE A 126 4.19 -9.94 -2.41
C ILE A 126 4.63 -9.78 -3.85
N LYS A 127 5.87 -10.16 -4.13
CA LYS A 127 6.47 -10.05 -5.45
C LYS A 127 6.49 -11.39 -6.15
N THR A 128 6.10 -11.41 -7.42
CA THR A 128 6.28 -12.60 -8.26
C THR A 128 7.76 -12.93 -8.43
N PRO A 129 8.09 -14.19 -8.51
CA PRO A 129 9.43 -14.63 -8.86
C PRO A 129 9.93 -14.02 -10.17
#